data_2db36605db6b7f05fa52e5a564375670
#
_entry.id   2db36605db6b7f05fa52e5a564375670
#
_cell.length_a   1.000
_cell.length_b   1.000
_cell.length_c   1.000
_cell.angle_alpha   90.00
_cell.angle_beta   90.00
_cell.angle_gamma   90.00
#
_symmetry.space_group_name_H-M   'P 1'
#
loop_
_entity.id
_entity.type
_entity.pdbx_description
1 polymer ?
#
loop_
_entity_poly.entity_id
_entity_poly.type
_entity_poly.pdbx_seq_one_letter_code
_entity_poly.pdbx_strand_id
1 'polypeptide(L)'
;AKPPFSEAFEITAVRPVANVSLDEYNISEKLMERISKSAEGILISGSPGAGKSTFVQALAKYYAEDLNKIVKTMESPRDLQLPAEITQYAPLEGSMENTADVLLLVRPDYTIYDELRKNSDFNIFADMRMAGVGMIGVVHATRPIDAIQRISSRVELGIITSVVDTSIYIEDGDIKEVFETKMTVKVPSGM
;
A
#
# COMPACT_ATOMS: atom_id res chain seq x y z
N ALA A 1 -17.65 -23.13 -16.27
CA ALA A 1 -17.85 -24.57 -16.22
C ALA A 1 -17.45 -25.22 -17.55
N LYS A 2 -16.98 -26.48 -17.52
CA LYS A 2 -16.67 -27.27 -18.71
C LYS A 2 -17.63 -28.45 -18.77
N PRO A 3 -18.01 -28.97 -19.99
CA PRO A 3 -18.77 -30.19 -20.07
C PRO A 3 -18.11 -31.33 -19.27
N PRO A 4 -18.91 -32.20 -18.59
CA PRO A 4 -20.37 -32.29 -18.61
C PRO A 4 -21.12 -31.31 -17.68
N PHE A 5 -20.45 -30.36 -17.04
CA PHE A 5 -21.07 -29.43 -16.09
C PHE A 5 -21.48 -28.13 -16.80
N SER A 6 -22.70 -27.66 -16.56
CA SER A 6 -23.21 -26.38 -17.04
C SER A 6 -22.99 -25.28 -16.03
N GLU A 7 -22.85 -25.63 -14.74
CA GLU A 7 -22.67 -24.70 -13.62
C GLU A 7 -21.49 -25.15 -12.76
N ALA A 8 -20.79 -24.19 -12.15
CA ALA A 8 -19.73 -24.43 -11.17
C ALA A 8 -19.79 -23.37 -10.11
N PHE A 9 -19.54 -23.77 -8.86
CA PHE A 9 -19.34 -22.88 -7.72
C PHE A 9 -17.87 -22.94 -7.31
N GLU A 10 -17.28 -21.78 -7.13
CA GLU A 10 -15.96 -21.64 -6.52
C GLU A 10 -16.14 -20.97 -5.17
N ILE A 11 -15.67 -21.63 -4.12
CA ILE A 11 -15.74 -21.11 -2.75
C ILE A 11 -14.31 -20.90 -2.26
N THR A 12 -13.92 -19.66 -2.08
CA THR A 12 -12.65 -19.30 -1.48
C THR A 12 -12.87 -18.99 0.00
N ALA A 13 -12.30 -19.82 0.88
CA ALA A 13 -12.31 -19.58 2.32
C ALA A 13 -11.01 -18.91 2.72
N VAL A 14 -11.08 -17.67 3.20
CA VAL A 14 -9.94 -16.92 3.70
C VAL A 14 -9.91 -17.03 5.21
N ARG A 15 -8.75 -17.35 5.80
CA ARG A 15 -8.58 -17.28 7.26
C ARG A 15 -8.68 -15.83 7.70
N PRO A 16 -9.35 -15.53 8.85
CA PRO A 16 -9.32 -14.19 9.41
C PRO A 16 -7.87 -13.72 9.57
N VAL A 17 -7.59 -12.50 9.17
CA VAL A 17 -6.28 -11.88 9.36
C VAL A 17 -6.07 -11.71 10.86
N ALA A 18 -4.88 -12.06 11.37
CA ALA A 18 -4.55 -11.88 12.78
C ALA A 18 -4.66 -10.39 13.17
N ASN A 19 -5.26 -10.12 14.33
CA ASN A 19 -5.32 -8.77 14.86
C ASN A 19 -4.01 -8.51 15.63
N VAL A 20 -3.00 -8.03 14.92
CA VAL A 20 -1.66 -7.74 15.43
C VAL A 20 -1.52 -6.23 15.55
N SER A 21 -0.97 -5.74 16.64
CA SER A 21 -0.64 -4.32 16.81
C SER A 21 0.71 -4.00 16.15
N LEU A 22 0.96 -2.73 15.85
CA LEU A 22 2.22 -2.33 15.23
C LEU A 22 3.42 -2.57 16.15
N ASP A 23 3.21 -2.52 17.49
CA ASP A 23 4.23 -2.76 18.51
C ASP A 23 4.73 -4.21 18.58
N GLU A 24 3.96 -5.14 18.01
CA GLU A 24 4.34 -6.56 17.96
C GLU A 24 5.36 -6.84 16.85
N TYR A 25 5.56 -5.90 15.93
CA TYR A 25 6.58 -6.00 14.90
C TYR A 25 7.93 -5.48 15.40
N ASN A 26 9.00 -6.12 14.99
CA ASN A 26 10.36 -5.65 15.29
C ASN A 26 10.73 -4.43 14.40
N ILE A 27 10.12 -3.29 14.70
CA ILE A 27 10.32 -2.05 13.96
C ILE A 27 11.50 -1.28 14.55
N SER A 28 12.48 -0.92 13.71
CA SER A 28 13.59 -0.08 14.15
C SER A 28 13.09 1.34 14.51
N GLU A 29 13.73 1.98 15.49
CA GLU A 29 13.40 3.37 15.87
C GLU A 29 13.38 4.33 14.67
N LYS A 30 14.33 4.15 13.75
CA LYS A 30 14.40 4.96 12.51
C LYS A 30 13.17 4.76 11.62
N LEU A 31 12.69 3.54 11.45
CA LEU A 31 11.50 3.27 10.66
C LEU A 31 10.24 3.79 11.37
N MET A 32 10.15 3.62 12.68
CA MET A 32 9.02 4.12 13.46
C MET A 32 8.95 5.66 13.43
N GLU A 33 10.09 6.34 13.58
CA GLU A 33 10.14 7.79 13.41
C GLU A 33 9.69 8.23 12.01
N ARG A 34 10.12 7.48 11.00
CA ARG A 34 9.75 7.75 9.61
C ARG A 34 8.25 7.58 9.36
N ILE A 35 7.67 6.47 9.80
CA ILE A 35 6.23 6.18 9.70
C ILE A 35 5.41 7.27 10.40
N SER A 36 5.84 7.68 11.58
CA SER A 36 5.09 8.65 12.39
C SER A 36 5.18 10.11 11.91
N LYS A 37 6.26 10.49 11.20
CA LYS A 37 6.51 11.91 10.91
C LYS A 37 6.65 12.28 9.44
N SER A 38 7.11 11.38 8.58
CA SER A 38 7.58 11.76 7.25
C SER A 38 7.24 10.81 6.11
N ALA A 39 6.84 9.58 6.38
CA ALA A 39 6.49 8.64 5.31
C ALA A 39 5.09 8.94 4.79
N GLU A 40 5.00 9.36 3.55
CA GLU A 40 3.74 9.71 2.90
C GLU A 40 3.45 8.83 1.68
N GLY A 41 4.48 8.25 1.07
CA GLY A 41 4.37 7.31 -0.04
C GLY A 41 5.00 5.98 0.33
N ILE A 42 4.20 5.05 0.89
CA ILE A 42 4.68 3.78 1.43
C ILE A 42 4.28 2.64 0.51
N LEU A 43 5.24 1.81 0.10
CA LEU A 43 4.96 0.52 -0.54
C LEU A 43 5.19 -0.63 0.44
N ILE A 44 4.17 -1.46 0.63
CA ILE A 44 4.27 -2.71 1.37
C ILE A 44 4.34 -3.85 0.37
N SER A 45 5.40 -4.63 0.42
CA SER A 45 5.65 -5.67 -0.58
C SER A 45 6.00 -7.01 0.07
N GLY A 46 5.82 -8.09 -0.67
CA GLY A 46 6.10 -9.47 -0.24
C GLY A 46 5.34 -10.48 -1.07
N SER A 47 5.68 -11.74 -0.92
CA SER A 47 4.99 -12.85 -1.58
C SER A 47 3.53 -13.01 -1.12
N PRO A 48 2.67 -13.70 -1.86
CA PRO A 48 1.35 -14.11 -1.37
C PRO A 48 1.48 -14.85 -0.03
N GLY A 49 0.67 -14.48 0.95
CA GLY A 49 0.72 -15.10 2.28
C GLY A 49 1.84 -14.61 3.21
N ALA A 50 2.67 -13.67 2.78
CA ALA A 50 3.81 -13.15 3.57
C ALA A 50 3.42 -12.32 4.81
N GLY A 51 2.12 -11.99 5.01
CA GLY A 51 1.67 -11.18 6.14
C GLY A 51 1.45 -9.69 5.82
N LYS A 52 1.48 -9.28 4.54
CA LYS A 52 1.31 -7.88 4.11
C LYS A 52 0.01 -7.26 4.63
N SER A 53 -1.13 -7.93 4.45
CA SER A 53 -2.44 -7.42 4.88
C SER A 53 -2.51 -7.26 6.40
N THR A 54 -1.88 -8.17 7.17
CA THR A 54 -1.78 -8.06 8.63
C THR A 54 -0.99 -6.82 9.04
N PHE A 55 0.16 -6.59 8.40
CA PHE A 55 0.98 -5.41 8.66
C PHE A 55 0.27 -4.11 8.27
N VAL A 56 -0.39 -4.09 7.11
CA VAL A 56 -1.17 -2.92 6.64
C VAL A 56 -2.31 -2.59 7.59
N GLN A 57 -3.00 -3.60 8.13
CA GLN A 57 -4.03 -3.38 9.15
C GLN A 57 -3.47 -2.80 10.44
N ALA A 58 -2.33 -3.30 10.92
CA ALA A 58 -1.64 -2.74 12.08
C ALA A 58 -1.23 -1.29 11.85
N LEU A 59 -0.70 -0.98 10.67
CA LEU A 59 -0.31 0.37 10.27
C LEU A 59 -1.51 1.32 10.16
N ALA A 60 -2.63 0.84 9.59
CA ALA A 60 -3.87 1.61 9.47
C ALA A 60 -4.42 2.00 10.84
N LYS A 61 -4.45 1.06 11.79
CA LYS A 61 -4.88 1.30 13.16
C LYS A 61 -3.96 2.30 13.85
N TYR A 62 -2.65 2.14 13.74
CA TYR A 62 -1.69 3.06 14.30
C TYR A 62 -1.91 4.50 13.81
N TYR A 63 -2.11 4.71 12.51
CA TYR A 63 -2.41 6.03 11.98
C TYR A 63 -3.75 6.58 12.49
N ALA A 64 -4.79 5.75 12.55
CA ALA A 64 -6.11 6.20 12.95
C ALA A 64 -6.23 6.42 14.48
N GLU A 65 -5.76 5.50 15.28
CA GLU A 65 -5.96 5.46 16.73
C GLU A 65 -4.86 6.23 17.49
N ASP A 66 -3.58 5.98 17.15
CA ASP A 66 -2.45 6.57 17.88
C ASP A 66 -2.08 7.96 17.35
N LEU A 67 -2.15 8.18 16.03
CA LEU A 67 -1.82 9.46 15.41
C LEU A 67 -3.05 10.32 15.08
N ASN A 68 -4.27 9.82 15.34
CA ASN A 68 -5.54 10.51 15.09
C ASN A 68 -5.67 11.03 13.64
N LYS A 69 -5.24 10.21 12.67
CA LYS A 69 -5.27 10.51 11.24
C LYS A 69 -6.55 9.98 10.59
N ILE A 70 -7.04 10.69 9.59
CA ILE A 70 -8.16 10.23 8.76
C ILE A 70 -7.63 9.21 7.76
N VAL A 71 -7.92 7.93 8.01
CA VAL A 71 -7.49 6.81 7.14
C VAL A 71 -8.68 6.27 6.38
N LYS A 72 -8.49 5.99 5.09
CA LYS A 72 -9.45 5.33 4.21
C LYS A 72 -8.78 4.22 3.44
N THR A 73 -9.57 3.30 2.87
CA THR A 73 -9.02 2.24 2.03
C THR A 73 -9.69 2.18 0.66
N MET A 74 -8.97 1.65 -0.30
CA MET A 74 -9.42 1.28 -1.64
C MET A 74 -9.09 -0.20 -1.84
N GLU A 75 -10.11 -1.05 -1.91
CA GLU A 75 -9.95 -2.51 -1.87
C GLU A 75 -10.76 -3.21 -2.96
N SER A 76 -10.22 -4.26 -3.54
CA SER A 76 -10.93 -5.12 -4.48
C SER A 76 -10.36 -6.57 -4.45
N PRO A 77 -11.01 -7.49 -3.71
CA PRO A 77 -12.14 -7.34 -2.81
C PRO A 77 -11.79 -6.64 -1.49
N ARG A 78 -12.80 -6.31 -0.67
CA ARG A 78 -12.60 -5.75 0.68
C ARG A 78 -12.29 -6.87 1.67
N ASP A 79 -11.03 -7.07 1.94
CA ASP A 79 -10.52 -8.16 2.78
C ASP A 79 -9.88 -7.68 4.10
N LEU A 80 -9.58 -6.39 4.22
CA LEU A 80 -8.99 -5.84 5.43
C LEU A 80 -10.01 -5.78 6.57
N GLN A 81 -9.59 -6.20 7.76
CA GLN A 81 -10.39 -6.14 8.97
C GLN A 81 -9.99 -4.92 9.80
N LEU A 82 -10.69 -3.83 9.59
CA LEU A 82 -10.37 -2.52 10.15
C LEU A 82 -11.47 -2.02 11.08
N PRO A 83 -11.13 -1.15 12.06
CA PRO A 83 -12.12 -0.49 12.91
C PRO A 83 -13.15 0.31 12.10
N ALA A 84 -14.34 0.52 12.69
CA ALA A 84 -15.46 1.18 12.01
C ALA A 84 -15.16 2.64 11.60
N GLU A 85 -14.20 3.28 12.23
CA GLU A 85 -13.72 4.63 11.96
C GLU A 85 -13.03 4.73 10.60
N ILE A 86 -12.44 3.62 10.12
CA ILE A 86 -11.77 3.53 8.83
C ILE A 86 -12.78 3.10 7.78
N THR A 87 -13.24 4.04 6.96
CA THR A 87 -14.14 3.71 5.85
C THR A 87 -13.42 2.96 4.76
N GLN A 88 -13.95 1.80 4.39
CA GLN A 88 -13.40 0.92 3.37
C GLN A 88 -14.21 1.07 2.07
N TYR A 89 -13.55 1.47 0.99
CA TYR A 89 -14.16 1.67 -0.32
C TYR A 89 -13.84 0.50 -1.25
N ALA A 90 -14.90 -0.04 -1.87
CA ALA A 90 -14.79 -0.90 -3.05
C ALA A 90 -14.74 -0.02 -4.32
N PRO A 91 -14.46 -0.59 -5.51
CA PRO A 91 -14.55 0.15 -6.76
C PRO A 91 -15.95 0.74 -6.98
N LEU A 92 -16.07 2.06 -6.99
CA LEU A 92 -17.32 2.75 -7.27
C LEU A 92 -17.65 2.61 -8.75
N GLU A 93 -18.87 2.13 -9.04
CA GLU A 93 -19.30 1.82 -10.40
C GLU A 93 -18.34 0.91 -11.17
N GLY A 94 -17.63 0.03 -10.43
CA GLY A 94 -16.63 -0.88 -10.99
C GLY A 94 -15.27 -0.24 -11.31
N SER A 95 -15.03 1.03 -10.94
CA SER A 95 -13.81 1.78 -11.19
C SER A 95 -13.11 2.23 -9.91
N MET A 96 -11.82 1.95 -9.79
CA MET A 96 -10.97 2.52 -8.73
C MET A 96 -10.63 3.99 -8.99
N GLU A 97 -10.67 4.45 -10.23
CA GLU A 97 -10.50 5.86 -10.58
C GLU A 97 -11.65 6.69 -9.99
N ASN A 98 -12.91 6.25 -10.16
CA ASN A 98 -14.06 6.91 -9.55
C ASN A 98 -13.95 6.92 -8.00
N THR A 99 -13.41 5.86 -7.42
CA THR A 99 -13.16 5.81 -5.97
C THR A 99 -12.12 6.83 -5.55
N ALA A 100 -11.03 6.95 -6.30
CA ALA A 100 -9.99 7.94 -6.05
C ALA A 100 -10.51 9.38 -6.14
N ASP A 101 -11.34 9.68 -7.14
CA ASP A 101 -11.96 11.00 -7.30
C ASP A 101 -12.80 11.39 -6.06
N VAL A 102 -13.59 10.44 -5.54
CA VAL A 102 -14.36 10.67 -4.30
C VAL A 102 -13.43 10.88 -3.10
N LEU A 103 -12.36 10.08 -2.99
CA LEU A 103 -11.41 10.20 -1.89
C LEU A 103 -10.64 11.53 -1.92
N LEU A 104 -10.31 12.06 -3.09
CA LEU A 104 -9.71 13.39 -3.22
C LEU A 104 -10.63 14.50 -2.69
N LEU A 105 -11.96 14.35 -2.81
CA LEU A 105 -12.94 15.28 -2.23
C LEU A 105 -13.04 15.12 -0.70
N VAL A 106 -12.93 13.89 -0.19
CA VAL A 106 -12.98 13.58 1.25
C VAL A 106 -11.71 14.05 1.98
N ARG A 107 -10.59 14.13 1.28
CA ARG A 107 -9.27 14.56 1.78
C ARG A 107 -8.80 13.77 3.02
N PRO A 108 -8.61 12.45 2.93
CA PRO A 108 -8.01 11.68 4.00
C PRO A 108 -6.54 12.07 4.18
N ASP A 109 -6.01 11.88 5.40
CA ASP A 109 -4.55 11.99 5.63
C ASP A 109 -3.82 10.86 4.92
N TYR A 110 -4.36 9.63 5.01
CA TYR A 110 -3.81 8.43 4.38
C TYR A 110 -4.89 7.61 3.67
N THR A 111 -4.53 7.09 2.51
CA THR A 111 -5.34 6.08 1.80
C THR A 111 -4.51 4.82 1.59
N ILE A 112 -5.06 3.69 1.99
CA ILE A 112 -4.50 2.37 1.71
C ILE A 112 -5.09 1.88 0.40
N TYR A 113 -4.23 1.61 -0.60
CA TYR A 113 -4.63 0.94 -1.82
C TYR A 113 -4.19 -0.52 -1.72
N ASP A 114 -5.13 -1.37 -1.34
CA ASP A 114 -4.85 -2.80 -1.20
C ASP A 114 -4.75 -3.44 -2.58
N GLU A 115 -3.52 -3.89 -2.87
CA GLU A 115 -3.13 -4.61 -4.07
C GLU A 115 -3.07 -3.81 -5.39
N LEU A 116 -1.93 -3.16 -5.60
CA LEU A 116 -1.56 -2.55 -6.88
C LEU A 116 -1.14 -3.64 -7.88
N ARG A 117 -1.99 -3.92 -8.88
CA ARG A 117 -1.78 -4.98 -9.88
C ARG A 117 -1.49 -4.43 -11.28
N LYS A 118 -2.32 -3.50 -11.73
CA LYS A 118 -2.35 -2.95 -13.09
C LYS A 118 -1.61 -1.63 -13.18
N ASN A 119 -1.27 -1.20 -14.38
CA ASN A 119 -0.67 0.11 -14.60
C ASN A 119 -1.58 1.25 -14.12
N SER A 120 -2.91 1.12 -14.31
CA SER A 120 -3.89 2.08 -13.80
C SER A 120 -3.78 2.26 -12.28
N ASP A 121 -3.57 1.18 -11.52
CA ASP A 121 -3.49 1.26 -10.05
C ASP A 121 -2.27 2.08 -9.60
N PHE A 122 -1.13 1.90 -10.28
CA PHE A 122 0.07 2.69 -10.01
C PHE A 122 -0.08 4.16 -10.39
N ASN A 123 -0.83 4.45 -11.48
CA ASN A 123 -1.13 5.82 -11.87
C ASN A 123 -2.04 6.49 -10.83
N ILE A 124 -3.13 5.83 -10.41
CA ILE A 124 -4.02 6.32 -9.35
C ILE A 124 -3.22 6.59 -8.06
N PHE A 125 -2.36 5.66 -7.66
CA PHE A 125 -1.49 5.83 -6.50
C PHE A 125 -0.62 7.09 -6.62
N ALA A 126 0.02 7.28 -7.77
CA ALA A 126 0.87 8.43 -8.04
C ALA A 126 0.09 9.74 -8.05
N ASP A 127 -1.08 9.77 -8.71
CA ASP A 127 -1.91 10.96 -8.83
C ASP A 127 -2.45 11.41 -7.45
N MET A 128 -2.92 10.46 -6.61
CA MET A 128 -3.33 10.76 -5.24
C MET A 128 -2.18 11.28 -4.39
N ARG A 129 -0.97 10.69 -4.52
CA ARG A 129 0.24 11.20 -3.85
C ARG A 129 0.58 12.63 -4.29
N MET A 130 0.54 12.91 -5.59
CA MET A 130 0.82 14.24 -6.13
C MET A 130 -0.26 15.26 -5.74
N ALA A 131 -1.48 14.81 -5.45
CA ALA A 131 -2.54 15.63 -4.89
C ALA A 131 -2.39 15.87 -3.36
N GLY A 132 -1.38 15.30 -2.71
CA GLY A 132 -1.06 15.52 -1.31
C GLY A 132 -1.66 14.52 -0.32
N VAL A 133 -2.27 13.42 -0.79
CA VAL A 133 -2.77 12.34 0.06
C VAL A 133 -1.63 11.40 0.42
N GLY A 134 -1.46 11.05 1.68
CA GLY A 134 -0.57 9.96 2.09
C GLY A 134 -1.07 8.63 1.52
N MET A 135 -0.21 7.90 0.80
CA MET A 135 -0.60 6.66 0.14
C MET A 135 0.18 5.46 0.68
N ILE A 136 -0.53 4.40 0.98
CA ILE A 136 0.03 3.10 1.35
C ILE A 136 -0.42 2.10 0.30
N GLY A 137 0.51 1.63 -0.54
CA GLY A 137 0.23 0.67 -1.60
C GLY A 137 0.73 -0.72 -1.26
N VAL A 138 -0.08 -1.74 -1.50
CA VAL A 138 0.30 -3.15 -1.34
C VAL A 138 0.67 -3.73 -2.69
N VAL A 139 1.84 -4.35 -2.79
CA VAL A 139 2.38 -4.92 -4.03
C VAL A 139 2.84 -6.35 -3.79
N HIS A 140 2.45 -7.26 -4.66
CA HIS A 140 3.07 -8.59 -4.69
C HIS A 140 4.48 -8.52 -5.27
N ALA A 141 5.47 -8.96 -4.51
CA ALA A 141 6.86 -9.03 -4.93
C ALA A 141 7.54 -10.25 -4.31
N THR A 142 8.43 -10.87 -5.04
CA THR A 142 9.23 -12.02 -4.55
C THR A 142 10.60 -11.61 -4.05
N ARG A 143 11.03 -10.39 -4.39
CA ARG A 143 12.27 -9.78 -3.89
C ARG A 143 11.99 -8.36 -3.42
N PRO A 144 12.71 -7.87 -2.43
CA PRO A 144 12.52 -6.54 -1.85
C PRO A 144 12.53 -5.40 -2.88
N ILE A 145 13.43 -5.47 -3.86
CA ILE A 145 13.60 -4.44 -4.89
C ILE A 145 12.49 -4.43 -5.97
N ASP A 146 11.77 -5.55 -6.15
CA ASP A 146 10.81 -5.70 -7.24
C ASP A 146 9.66 -4.69 -7.16
N ALA A 147 9.22 -4.32 -5.96
CA ALA A 147 8.17 -3.32 -5.77
C ALA A 147 8.61 -1.93 -6.28
N ILE A 148 9.85 -1.54 -5.97
CA ILE A 148 10.45 -0.28 -6.43
C ILE A 148 10.60 -0.31 -7.95
N GLN A 149 11.07 -1.43 -8.52
CA GLN A 149 11.19 -1.58 -9.97
C GLN A 149 9.85 -1.50 -10.68
N ARG A 150 8.78 -2.05 -10.08
CA ARG A 150 7.42 -1.96 -10.64
C ARG A 150 6.94 -0.52 -10.72
N ILE A 151 7.11 0.28 -9.69
CA ILE A 151 6.65 1.66 -9.72
C ILE A 151 7.55 2.52 -10.60
N SER A 152 8.88 2.33 -10.58
CA SER A 152 9.81 3.10 -11.39
C SER A 152 9.67 2.88 -12.90
N SER A 153 9.07 1.76 -13.31
CA SER A 153 8.76 1.49 -14.71
C SER A 153 7.43 2.10 -15.19
N ARG A 154 6.65 2.72 -14.30
CA ARG A 154 5.29 3.23 -14.55
C ARG A 154 5.11 4.70 -14.22
N VAL A 155 5.96 5.22 -13.38
CA VAL A 155 5.93 6.60 -12.92
C VAL A 155 7.19 7.30 -13.41
N GLU A 156 7.08 8.56 -13.81
CA GLU A 156 8.24 9.35 -14.25
C GLU A 156 9.32 9.41 -13.17
N LEU A 157 10.57 9.17 -13.55
CA LEU A 157 11.71 9.17 -12.63
C LEU A 157 11.85 10.50 -11.88
N GLY A 158 11.45 11.61 -12.51
CA GLY A 158 11.51 12.94 -11.89
C GLY A 158 10.63 13.12 -10.66
N ILE A 159 9.54 12.37 -10.55
CA ILE A 159 8.58 12.48 -9.44
C ILE A 159 8.58 11.27 -8.52
N ILE A 160 9.37 10.24 -8.81
CA ILE A 160 9.31 8.96 -8.08
C ILE A 160 9.55 9.12 -6.57
N THR A 161 10.43 10.02 -6.16
CA THR A 161 10.72 10.28 -4.74
C THR A 161 9.58 11.01 -4.02
N SER A 162 8.73 11.71 -4.76
CA SER A 162 7.51 12.33 -4.23
C SER A 162 6.35 11.34 -4.16
N VAL A 163 6.38 10.30 -5.01
CA VAL A 163 5.35 9.26 -5.06
C VAL A 163 5.63 8.15 -4.05
N VAL A 164 6.88 7.66 -3.97
CA VAL A 164 7.30 6.63 -3.02
C VAL A 164 8.58 7.05 -2.33
N ASP A 165 8.47 7.26 -1.04
CA ASP A 165 9.60 7.59 -0.17
C ASP A 165 10.09 6.40 0.66
N THR A 166 9.21 5.43 0.94
CA THR A 166 9.50 4.28 1.79
C THR A 166 8.95 2.98 1.18
N SER A 167 9.76 1.95 1.12
CA SER A 167 9.32 0.61 0.72
C SER A 167 9.69 -0.41 1.79
N ILE A 168 8.70 -1.19 2.24
CA ILE A 168 8.84 -2.19 3.31
C ILE A 168 8.56 -3.55 2.72
N TYR A 169 9.50 -4.47 2.85
CA TYR A 169 9.36 -5.85 2.40
C TYR A 169 9.03 -6.76 3.58
N ILE A 170 7.91 -7.49 3.45
CA ILE A 170 7.38 -8.43 4.44
C ILE A 170 7.61 -9.86 3.97
N GLU A 171 8.13 -10.68 4.85
CA GLU A 171 8.32 -12.11 4.66
C GLU A 171 8.12 -12.83 5.99
N ASP A 172 7.40 -13.96 5.96
CA ASP A 172 7.09 -14.77 7.14
C ASP A 172 6.43 -13.99 8.29
N GLY A 173 5.61 -13.00 7.95
CA GLY A 173 4.89 -12.16 8.92
C GLY A 173 5.71 -11.05 9.55
N ASP A 174 6.96 -10.82 9.13
CA ASP A 174 7.87 -9.85 9.73
C ASP A 174 8.50 -8.93 8.69
N ILE A 175 9.00 -7.76 9.13
CA ILE A 175 9.74 -6.82 8.30
C ILE A 175 11.14 -7.38 8.05
N LYS A 176 11.48 -7.61 6.79
CA LYS A 176 12.81 -8.10 6.41
C LYS A 176 13.73 -7.00 5.91
N GLU A 177 13.21 -6.14 5.04
CA GLU A 177 14.00 -5.05 4.46
C GLU A 177 13.17 -3.77 4.34
N VAL A 178 13.85 -2.64 4.48
CA VAL A 178 13.26 -1.31 4.30
C VAL A 178 14.17 -0.49 3.40
N PHE A 179 13.57 0.10 2.37
CA PHE A 179 14.26 1.01 1.45
C PHE A 179 13.73 2.43 1.59
N GLU A 180 14.63 3.37 1.57
CA GLU A 180 14.33 4.79 1.42
C GLU A 180 14.66 5.22 -0.01
N THR A 181 13.73 5.88 -0.69
CA THR A 181 13.95 6.39 -2.05
C THR A 181 14.52 7.80 -1.97
N LYS A 182 15.67 8.02 -2.60
CA LYS A 182 16.32 9.32 -2.69
C LYS A 182 16.75 9.63 -4.11
N MET A 183 16.60 10.88 -4.52
CA MET A 183 17.16 11.36 -5.78
C MET A 183 18.57 11.88 -5.54
N THR A 184 19.51 11.40 -6.31
CA THR A 184 20.89 11.89 -6.30
C THR A 184 21.28 12.34 -7.69
N VAL A 185 21.67 13.59 -7.84
CA VAL A 185 22.22 14.13 -9.08
C VAL A 185 23.73 13.94 -9.06
N LYS A 186 24.25 13.09 -9.94
CA LYS A 186 25.71 13.00 -10.18
C LYS A 186 26.08 14.06 -11.23
N VAL A 187 26.76 15.10 -10.80
CA VAL A 187 27.41 16.03 -11.73
C VAL A 187 28.69 15.37 -12.20
N PRO A 188 28.92 15.20 -13.54
CA PRO A 188 30.21 14.75 -14.02
C PRO A 188 31.29 15.71 -13.51
N SER A 189 32.28 15.21 -12.77
CA SER A 189 33.46 16.01 -12.47
C SER A 189 34.14 16.32 -13.81
N GLY A 190 34.13 17.61 -14.17
CA GLY A 190 34.66 18.10 -15.42
C GLY A 190 36.10 17.64 -15.66
N MET A 191 36.43 17.45 -16.92
CA MET A 191 37.80 17.32 -17.41
C MET A 191 38.62 18.55 -17.04
#